data_1c55bab8872fb5e507432115616d3419
#
_entry.id   1c55bab8872fb5e507432115616d3419
#
_cell.length_a   1.000
_cell.length_b   1.000
_cell.length_c   1.000
_cell.angle_alpha   90.00
_cell.angle_beta   90.00
_cell.angle_gamma   90.00
#
_symmetry.space_group_name_H-M   'P 1'
#
loop_
_entity.id
_entity.type
_entity.pdbx_description
1 polymer ?
#
loop_
_entity_poly.entity_id
_entity_poly.type
_entity_poly.pdbx_seq_one_letter_code
_entity_poly.pdbx_strand_id
1 'polypeptide(L)'
;MQADSRKIISENIVADRSKLKIICVFLHRIYFGRIPYERQYRGKKRKAMNITELQQSYASHPNVEGVCRLLKDNSVRHLYCGGLYASAASLFSSVLVQRATCPLVFILGDMEEAGYFYHDLTQILGTEQVLFFPSSFRRAIKYGQKDAANEILRTEVLSRLQKGEEGLCVVTYPDALAEKVVSRKELGENTLKLHAGERVDMNFVTDVLRSYGFEYVDYVYEPGQYSQR
;
A
#
# COMPACT_ATOMS: atom_id res chain seq x y z
N MET A 1 -3.93 6.95 -21.99
CA MET A 1 -3.21 5.88 -21.30
C MET A 1 -3.65 5.62 -19.85
N GLN A 2 -4.80 6.19 -19.41
CA GLN A 2 -5.31 6.06 -18.03
C GLN A 2 -6.36 4.93 -17.82
N ALA A 3 -6.82 4.27 -18.87
CA ALA A 3 -7.93 3.31 -18.77
C ALA A 3 -7.52 1.89 -18.39
N ASP A 4 -6.26 1.49 -18.56
CA ASP A 4 -5.83 0.09 -18.45
C ASP A 4 -5.39 -0.35 -17.04
N SER A 5 -4.89 0.56 -16.24
CA SER A 5 -4.40 0.22 -14.88
C SER A 5 -5.52 -0.28 -13.95
N ARG A 6 -6.75 0.20 -14.14
CA ARG A 6 -7.93 -0.24 -13.38
C ARG A 6 -8.35 -1.66 -13.73
N LYS A 7 -8.13 -2.06 -14.97
CA LYS A 7 -8.52 -3.37 -15.49
C LYS A 7 -7.61 -4.45 -14.94
N ILE A 8 -6.31 -4.17 -14.86
CA ILE A 8 -5.29 -5.11 -14.38
C ILE A 8 -5.49 -5.45 -12.90
N ILE A 9 -5.76 -4.45 -12.03
CA ILE A 9 -5.98 -4.70 -10.59
C ILE A 9 -7.32 -5.41 -10.37
N SER A 10 -8.37 -5.00 -11.08
CA SER A 10 -9.71 -5.53 -10.85
C SER A 10 -9.93 -6.93 -11.41
N GLU A 11 -9.26 -7.33 -12.47
CA GLU A 11 -9.45 -8.64 -13.10
C GLU A 11 -8.57 -9.74 -12.49
N ASN A 12 -7.38 -9.37 -11.98
CA ASN A 12 -6.42 -10.36 -11.47
C ASN A 12 -6.37 -10.50 -9.94
N ILE A 13 -6.77 -9.48 -9.18
CA ILE A 13 -6.56 -9.46 -7.72
C ILE A 13 -7.88 -9.62 -6.95
N VAL A 14 -8.98 -9.03 -7.43
CA VAL A 14 -10.26 -9.02 -6.70
C VAL A 14 -11.39 -9.42 -7.62
N ALA A 15 -11.96 -10.60 -7.38
CA ALA A 15 -13.13 -11.10 -8.12
C ALA A 15 -14.40 -10.25 -7.94
N ASP A 16 -14.44 -9.41 -6.90
CA ASP A 16 -15.58 -8.54 -6.57
C ASP A 16 -15.12 -7.08 -6.52
N ARG A 17 -15.47 -6.33 -7.56
CA ARG A 17 -15.15 -4.89 -7.71
C ARG A 17 -15.75 -4.00 -6.61
N SER A 18 -16.73 -4.48 -5.84
CA SER A 18 -17.32 -3.75 -4.72
C SER A 18 -16.42 -3.73 -3.49
N LYS A 19 -15.44 -4.65 -3.42
CA LYS A 19 -14.59 -4.87 -2.24
C LYS A 19 -13.27 -4.10 -2.26
N LEU A 20 -12.96 -3.36 -3.33
CA LEU A 20 -11.72 -2.58 -3.42
C LEU A 20 -12.02 -1.17 -3.91
N LYS A 21 -11.54 -0.16 -3.21
CA LYS A 21 -11.59 1.24 -3.65
C LYS A 21 -10.21 1.73 -4.05
N ILE A 22 -10.10 2.28 -5.24
CA ILE A 22 -8.87 2.84 -5.80
C ILE A 22 -8.93 4.35 -5.72
N ILE A 23 -7.94 4.94 -5.06
CA ILE A 23 -7.80 6.37 -4.88
C ILE A 23 -6.51 6.81 -5.59
N CYS A 24 -6.65 7.58 -6.67
CA CYS A 24 -5.49 8.19 -7.30
C CYS A 24 -5.19 9.51 -6.60
N VAL A 25 -4.02 9.62 -6.02
CA VAL A 25 -3.54 10.84 -5.36
C VAL A 25 -2.60 11.54 -6.32
N PHE A 26 -3.02 12.69 -6.82
CA PHE A 26 -2.15 13.58 -7.60
C PHE A 26 -1.68 14.69 -6.66
N LEU A 27 -0.48 14.55 -6.15
CA LEU A 27 0.19 15.63 -5.45
C LEU A 27 0.65 16.62 -6.51
N HIS A 28 -0.09 17.71 -6.69
CA HIS A 28 0.31 18.77 -7.59
C HIS A 28 1.62 19.38 -7.11
N ARG A 29 2.69 19.19 -7.86
CA ARG A 29 3.95 19.91 -7.68
C ARG A 29 3.67 21.39 -8.02
N ILE A 30 3.18 22.14 -7.03
CA ILE A 30 3.18 23.59 -7.16
C ILE A 30 4.60 24.05 -6.93
N TYR A 31 5.22 24.57 -7.98
CA TYR A 31 6.38 25.45 -7.82
C TYR A 31 6.01 26.52 -6.79
N PHE A 32 6.66 26.48 -5.67
CA PHE A 32 6.61 27.55 -4.69
C PHE A 32 7.20 28.81 -5.33
N GLY A 33 6.39 29.59 -6.04
CA GLY A 33 6.61 31.01 -6.11
C GLY A 33 6.58 31.51 -4.66
N ARG A 34 7.64 32.18 -4.23
CA ARG A 34 7.78 32.74 -2.89
C ARG A 34 6.47 33.40 -2.48
N ILE A 35 5.68 32.72 -1.63
CA ILE A 35 4.65 33.40 -0.85
C ILE A 35 5.43 34.21 0.19
N PRO A 36 5.27 35.54 0.26
CA PRO A 36 5.87 36.31 1.31
C PRO A 36 5.30 35.83 2.64
N TYR A 37 6.13 35.16 3.43
CA TYR A 37 5.78 34.71 4.76
C TYR A 37 5.77 35.97 5.66
N GLU A 38 4.65 36.70 5.63
CA GLU A 38 4.46 37.81 6.55
C GLU A 38 4.29 37.28 7.97
N ARG A 39 5.30 37.61 8.78
CA ARG A 39 5.36 37.44 10.22
C ARG A 39 4.19 38.15 10.88
N GLN A 40 3.16 37.42 11.24
CA GLN A 40 2.14 37.92 12.16
C GLN A 40 1.71 36.87 13.20
N TYR A 41 2.69 36.23 13.86
CA TYR A 41 2.41 35.39 15.03
C TYR A 41 3.41 35.65 16.16
N ARG A 42 3.34 36.85 16.75
CA ARG A 42 3.92 37.10 18.07
C ARG A 42 2.92 36.66 19.13
N GLY A 43 3.31 35.69 19.99
CA GLY A 43 2.91 35.64 21.38
C GLY A 43 1.78 34.74 21.83
N LYS A 44 1.70 33.50 21.35
CA LYS A 44 1.06 32.42 22.17
C LYS A 44 1.94 31.19 22.11
N LYS A 45 2.40 30.65 23.23
CA LYS A 45 3.00 29.32 23.32
C LYS A 45 1.96 28.34 22.77
N ARG A 46 2.10 27.94 21.51
CA ARG A 46 1.23 26.92 20.94
C ARG A 46 1.58 25.60 21.63
N LYS A 47 0.61 24.98 22.31
CA LYS A 47 0.71 23.60 22.73
C LYS A 47 0.99 22.78 21.47
N ALA A 48 2.07 22.00 21.45
CA ALA A 48 2.33 21.10 20.35
C ALA A 48 1.14 20.13 20.24
N MET A 49 0.43 20.16 19.12
CA MET A 49 -0.66 19.24 18.84
C MET A 49 -0.04 17.89 18.49
N ASN A 50 -0.49 16.82 19.13
CA ASN A 50 -0.04 15.48 18.76
C ASN A 50 -0.75 15.01 17.48
N ILE A 51 -0.24 13.91 16.88
CA ILE A 51 -0.75 13.40 15.62
C ILE A 51 -2.21 12.94 15.72
N THR A 52 -2.60 12.39 16.86
CA THR A 52 -3.97 11.95 17.14
C THR A 52 -4.95 13.11 17.22
N GLU A 53 -4.57 14.21 17.91
CA GLU A 53 -5.37 15.43 17.97
C GLU A 53 -5.56 16.03 16.56
N LEU A 54 -4.51 15.97 15.73
CA LEU A 54 -4.56 16.45 14.36
C LEU A 54 -5.48 15.57 13.49
N GLN A 55 -5.38 14.26 13.61
CA GLN A 55 -6.30 13.32 12.92
C GLN A 55 -7.75 13.57 13.33
N GLN A 56 -8.03 13.76 14.62
CA GLN A 56 -9.38 14.06 15.10
C GLN A 56 -9.93 15.36 14.51
N SER A 57 -9.08 16.37 14.36
CA SER A 57 -9.45 17.62 13.71
C SER A 57 -9.85 17.41 12.25
N TYR A 58 -9.10 16.58 11.50
CA TYR A 58 -9.47 16.20 10.15
C TYR A 58 -10.76 15.37 10.14
N ALA A 59 -10.89 14.40 11.02
CA ALA A 59 -12.03 13.51 11.09
C ALA A 59 -13.36 14.23 11.35
N SER A 60 -13.32 15.34 12.10
CA SER A 60 -14.49 16.17 12.39
C SER A 60 -14.82 17.20 11.30
N HIS A 61 -13.98 17.33 10.27
CA HIS A 61 -14.23 18.29 9.20
C HIS A 61 -15.39 17.85 8.30
N PRO A 62 -16.38 18.70 7.98
CA PRO A 62 -17.57 18.34 7.23
C PRO A 62 -17.27 17.76 5.84
N ASN A 63 -16.22 18.26 5.15
CA ASN A 63 -15.83 17.74 3.83
C ASN A 63 -15.27 16.32 3.93
N VAL A 64 -14.50 15.99 4.98
CA VAL A 64 -13.98 14.65 5.21
C VAL A 64 -15.11 13.67 5.47
N GLU A 65 -16.07 14.06 6.28
CA GLU A 65 -17.28 13.27 6.53
C GLU A 65 -18.11 13.06 5.25
N GLY A 66 -18.22 14.10 4.43
CA GLY A 66 -18.85 14.01 3.10
C GLY A 66 -18.16 12.99 2.20
N VAL A 67 -16.82 13.03 2.11
CA VAL A 67 -16.04 12.05 1.32
C VAL A 67 -16.23 10.63 1.86
N CYS A 68 -16.19 10.43 3.18
CA CYS A 68 -16.43 9.10 3.77
C CYS A 68 -17.80 8.53 3.43
N ARG A 69 -18.83 9.38 3.35
CA ARG A 69 -20.18 8.96 2.89
C ARG A 69 -20.18 8.57 1.42
N LEU A 70 -19.54 9.38 0.57
CA LEU A 70 -19.43 9.11 -0.88
C LEU A 70 -18.61 7.85 -1.19
N LEU A 71 -17.61 7.51 -0.38
CA LEU A 71 -16.85 6.26 -0.52
C LEU A 71 -17.74 5.01 -0.29
N LYS A 72 -18.80 5.12 0.48
CA LYS A 72 -19.77 4.02 0.69
C LYS A 72 -20.78 3.91 -0.46
N ASP A 73 -20.96 4.98 -1.22
CA ASP A 73 -21.88 5.01 -2.37
C ASP A 73 -21.20 4.40 -3.61
N ASN A 74 -21.72 3.27 -4.07
CA ASN A 74 -21.20 2.58 -5.26
C ASN A 74 -21.58 3.27 -6.58
N SER A 75 -22.49 4.23 -6.56
CA SER A 75 -22.85 5.04 -7.74
C SER A 75 -21.79 6.08 -8.06
N VAL A 76 -21.04 6.55 -7.05
CA VAL A 76 -19.96 7.53 -7.20
C VAL A 76 -18.71 6.84 -7.69
N ARG A 77 -18.34 7.13 -8.94
CA ARG A 77 -17.16 6.53 -9.58
C ARG A 77 -15.91 7.42 -9.54
N HIS A 78 -16.10 8.72 -9.48
CA HIS A 78 -15.03 9.72 -9.52
C HIS A 78 -15.33 10.80 -8.49
N LEU A 79 -14.33 11.10 -7.66
CA LEU A 79 -14.36 12.16 -6.67
C LEU A 79 -13.04 12.93 -6.78
N TYR A 80 -13.13 14.24 -6.85
CA TYR A 80 -11.97 15.12 -6.82
C TYR A 80 -11.87 15.82 -5.48
N CYS A 81 -10.71 15.68 -4.82
CA CYS A 81 -10.40 16.34 -3.57
C CYS A 81 -9.25 17.34 -3.83
N GLY A 82 -9.56 18.64 -3.82
CA GLY A 82 -8.58 19.70 -3.99
C GLY A 82 -8.06 20.24 -2.67
N GLY A 83 -6.90 20.92 -2.71
CA GLY A 83 -6.35 21.62 -1.55
C GLY A 83 -5.58 20.75 -0.55
N LEU A 84 -5.29 19.51 -0.89
CA LEU A 84 -4.49 18.60 -0.06
C LEU A 84 -3.01 18.74 -0.44
N TYR A 85 -2.24 19.48 0.35
CA TYR A 85 -0.82 19.73 0.09
C TYR A 85 0.04 18.99 1.11
N ALA A 86 1.15 18.43 0.65
CA ALA A 86 2.13 17.72 1.47
C ALA A 86 1.46 16.69 2.41
N SER A 87 1.84 16.62 3.66
CA SER A 87 1.28 15.68 4.64
C SER A 87 -0.21 15.86 4.96
N ALA A 88 -0.87 16.92 4.44
CA ALA A 88 -2.33 17.02 4.53
C ALA A 88 -3.04 15.88 3.78
N ALA A 89 -2.45 15.41 2.67
CA ALA A 89 -2.95 14.27 1.93
C ALA A 89 -2.85 12.98 2.77
N SER A 90 -1.72 12.77 3.45
CA SER A 90 -1.51 11.59 4.31
C SER A 90 -2.45 11.60 5.52
N LEU A 91 -2.64 12.75 6.18
CA LEU A 91 -3.60 12.90 7.29
C LEU A 91 -5.04 12.67 6.85
N PHE A 92 -5.45 13.25 5.75
CA PHE A 92 -6.77 13.04 5.17
C PHE A 92 -6.99 11.56 4.83
N SER A 93 -6.03 10.94 4.16
CA SER A 93 -6.09 9.54 3.76
C SER A 93 -6.12 8.60 4.96
N SER A 94 -5.40 8.91 6.04
CA SER A 94 -5.44 8.12 7.26
C SER A 94 -6.83 8.04 7.88
N VAL A 95 -7.58 9.16 7.86
CA VAL A 95 -8.98 9.17 8.30
C VAL A 95 -9.88 8.34 7.40
N LEU A 96 -9.64 8.38 6.08
CA LEU A 96 -10.41 7.53 5.14
C LEU A 96 -10.16 6.04 5.42
N VAL A 97 -8.90 5.64 5.63
CA VAL A 97 -8.54 4.24 5.93
C VAL A 97 -9.23 3.76 7.21
N GLN A 98 -9.22 4.56 8.28
CA GLN A 98 -9.86 4.20 9.55
C GLN A 98 -11.40 4.04 9.44
N ARG A 99 -12.03 4.70 8.48
CA ARG A 99 -13.49 4.67 8.27
C ARG A 99 -13.95 3.77 7.14
N ALA A 100 -13.00 3.26 6.36
CA ALA A 100 -13.31 2.38 5.23
C ALA A 100 -13.63 0.97 5.73
N THR A 101 -14.61 0.34 5.09
CA THR A 101 -15.00 -1.05 5.30
C THR A 101 -14.39 -1.98 4.25
N CYS A 102 -13.55 -1.45 3.38
CA CYS A 102 -12.88 -2.20 2.32
C CYS A 102 -11.43 -1.70 2.19
N PRO A 103 -10.53 -2.50 1.63
CA PRO A 103 -9.17 -2.07 1.32
C PRO A 103 -9.15 -0.83 0.42
N LEU A 104 -8.29 0.13 0.75
CA LEU A 104 -8.04 1.32 -0.06
C LEU A 104 -6.69 1.20 -0.76
N VAL A 105 -6.66 1.47 -2.06
CA VAL A 105 -5.43 1.52 -2.85
C VAL A 105 -5.16 2.96 -3.26
N PHE A 106 -4.03 3.49 -2.82
CA PHE A 106 -3.53 4.82 -3.15
C PHE A 106 -2.48 4.73 -4.24
N ILE A 107 -2.73 5.40 -5.35
CA ILE A 107 -1.82 5.44 -6.50
C ILE A 107 -1.23 6.85 -6.57
N LEU A 108 0.07 6.96 -6.30
CA LEU A 108 0.85 8.21 -6.36
C LEU A 108 1.47 8.37 -7.76
N GLY A 109 2.08 9.51 -8.01
CA GLY A 109 2.66 9.85 -9.31
C GLY A 109 3.86 8.99 -9.70
N ASP A 110 4.72 8.71 -8.74
CA ASP A 110 5.95 7.92 -8.92
C ASP A 110 6.35 7.19 -7.63
N MET A 111 7.47 6.45 -7.70
CA MET A 111 8.01 5.68 -6.60
C MET A 111 8.43 6.57 -5.40
N GLU A 112 8.97 7.76 -5.66
CA GLU A 112 9.45 8.66 -4.61
C GLU A 112 8.28 9.24 -3.83
N GLU A 113 7.27 9.77 -4.53
CA GLU A 113 6.03 10.24 -3.89
C GLU A 113 5.32 9.13 -3.12
N ALA A 114 5.25 7.92 -3.70
CA ALA A 114 4.66 6.76 -3.04
C ALA A 114 5.43 6.36 -1.77
N GLY A 115 6.77 6.42 -1.80
CA GLY A 115 7.61 6.14 -0.64
C GLY A 115 7.40 7.11 0.51
N TYR A 116 7.35 8.42 0.23
CA TYR A 116 7.05 9.44 1.25
C TYR A 116 5.64 9.29 1.83
N PHE A 117 4.66 9.08 0.96
CA PHE A 117 3.27 8.88 1.38
C PHE A 117 3.09 7.61 2.24
N TYR A 118 3.74 6.52 1.84
CA TYR A 118 3.77 5.27 2.61
C TYR A 118 4.40 5.49 3.98
N HIS A 119 5.55 6.18 4.05
CA HIS A 119 6.21 6.48 5.31
C HIS A 119 5.32 7.32 6.22
N ASP A 120 4.71 8.38 5.73
CA ASP A 120 3.77 9.20 6.49
C ASP A 120 2.61 8.35 7.06
N LEU A 121 1.98 7.54 6.21
CA LEU A 121 0.86 6.70 6.63
C LEU A 121 1.27 5.66 7.66
N THR A 122 2.45 5.05 7.54
CA THR A 122 2.96 4.10 8.53
C THR A 122 3.22 4.76 9.89
N GLN A 123 3.68 6.01 9.92
CA GLN A 123 3.83 6.77 11.15
C GLN A 123 2.48 7.11 11.81
N ILE A 124 1.43 7.27 11.02
CA ILE A 124 0.10 7.67 11.51
C ILE A 124 -0.76 6.45 11.91
N LEU A 125 -0.75 5.40 11.11
CA LEU A 125 -1.64 4.22 11.24
C LEU A 125 -0.95 2.97 11.78
N GLY A 126 0.37 2.95 11.79
CA GLY A 126 1.16 1.76 12.08
C GLY A 126 1.47 0.92 10.84
N THR A 127 2.46 0.03 10.98
CA THR A 127 2.96 -0.81 9.89
C THR A 127 2.02 -1.96 9.51
N GLU A 128 1.16 -2.37 10.42
CA GLU A 128 0.26 -3.51 10.21
C GLU A 128 -0.84 -3.26 9.19
N GLN A 129 -1.30 -2.01 9.08
CA GLN A 129 -2.41 -1.65 8.20
C GLN A 129 -1.96 -1.08 6.85
N VAL A 130 -0.72 -0.60 6.77
CA VAL A 130 -0.21 0.11 5.59
C VAL A 130 0.80 -0.78 4.86
N LEU A 131 0.50 -1.11 3.62
CA LEU A 131 1.31 -1.96 2.78
C LEU A 131 1.85 -1.19 1.59
N PHE A 132 3.09 -1.50 1.19
CA PHE A 132 3.71 -0.94 0.01
C PHE A 132 3.73 -1.96 -1.11
N PHE A 133 3.28 -1.57 -2.30
CA PHE A 133 3.31 -2.42 -3.49
C PHE A 133 4.26 -1.80 -4.52
N PRO A 134 5.56 -2.13 -4.45
CA PRO A 134 6.59 -1.57 -5.34
C PRO A 134 6.66 -2.29 -6.69
N SER A 135 7.43 -1.72 -7.62
CA SER A 135 7.93 -2.43 -8.80
C SER A 135 8.87 -3.56 -8.38
N SER A 136 8.78 -4.72 -9.04
CA SER A 136 9.69 -5.85 -8.80
C SER A 136 11.09 -5.60 -9.34
N PHE A 137 11.31 -4.58 -10.17
CA PHE A 137 12.59 -4.29 -10.82
C PHE A 137 13.36 -3.18 -10.12
N ARG A 138 14.68 -3.37 -9.96
CA ARG A 138 15.61 -2.30 -9.57
C ARG A 138 15.91 -1.38 -10.75
N ARG A 139 15.58 -0.09 -10.64
CA ARG A 139 15.92 0.92 -11.66
C ARG A 139 17.43 1.15 -11.84
N ALA A 140 18.28 0.78 -10.85
CA ALA A 140 19.63 1.35 -10.75
C ALA A 140 20.78 0.49 -11.30
N ILE A 141 20.66 -0.83 -11.54
CA ILE A 141 21.87 -1.64 -11.71
C ILE A 141 21.92 -2.51 -12.98
N LYS A 142 20.85 -3.07 -13.45
CA LYS A 142 20.74 -3.77 -14.76
C LYS A 142 19.28 -3.89 -15.16
N TYR A 143 18.98 -3.57 -16.40
CA TYR A 143 17.65 -3.86 -16.98
C TYR A 143 17.30 -5.34 -16.80
N GLY A 144 16.16 -5.61 -16.17
CA GLY A 144 15.63 -6.97 -16.01
C GLY A 144 16.00 -7.71 -14.74
N GLN A 145 16.81 -7.14 -13.83
CA GLN A 145 17.09 -7.78 -12.55
C GLN A 145 15.99 -7.49 -11.54
N LYS A 146 15.32 -8.54 -11.08
CA LYS A 146 14.29 -8.46 -10.04
C LYS A 146 14.90 -8.22 -8.66
N ASP A 147 14.18 -7.48 -7.83
CA ASP A 147 14.52 -7.28 -6.42
C ASP A 147 13.68 -8.24 -5.57
N ALA A 148 14.33 -9.23 -4.97
CA ALA A 148 13.65 -10.22 -4.15
C ALA A 148 12.90 -9.59 -2.96
N ALA A 149 13.41 -8.51 -2.38
CA ALA A 149 12.73 -7.81 -1.29
C ALA A 149 11.40 -7.18 -1.79
N ASN A 150 11.42 -6.58 -2.98
CA ASN A 150 10.21 -6.02 -3.58
C ASN A 150 9.20 -7.12 -3.97
N GLU A 151 9.66 -8.28 -4.43
CA GLU A 151 8.76 -9.41 -4.72
C GLU A 151 8.06 -9.92 -3.46
N ILE A 152 8.74 -9.94 -2.32
CA ILE A 152 8.11 -10.28 -1.02
C ILE A 152 7.01 -9.28 -0.67
N LEU A 153 7.29 -7.98 -0.74
CA LEU A 153 6.28 -6.95 -0.45
C LEU A 153 5.06 -7.08 -1.37
N ARG A 154 5.28 -7.34 -2.67
CA ARG A 154 4.20 -7.57 -3.64
C ARG A 154 3.37 -8.80 -3.26
N THR A 155 4.03 -9.91 -2.92
CA THR A 155 3.37 -11.17 -2.54
C THR A 155 2.56 -11.01 -1.26
N GLU A 156 3.08 -10.29 -0.28
CA GLU A 156 2.36 -9.96 0.95
C GLU A 156 1.06 -9.21 0.67
N VAL A 157 1.12 -8.13 -0.11
CA VAL A 157 -0.06 -7.36 -0.52
C VAL A 157 -1.10 -8.25 -1.19
N LEU A 158 -0.69 -9.06 -2.17
CA LEU A 158 -1.59 -9.95 -2.91
C LEU A 158 -2.24 -10.99 -1.98
N SER A 159 -1.46 -11.59 -1.08
CA SER A 159 -1.93 -12.58 -0.11
C SER A 159 -2.96 -11.98 0.86
N ARG A 160 -2.70 -10.79 1.40
CA ARG A 160 -3.60 -10.12 2.35
C ARG A 160 -4.90 -9.64 1.68
N LEU A 161 -4.81 -9.10 0.46
CA LEU A 161 -5.99 -8.77 -0.34
C LEU A 161 -6.82 -10.02 -0.70
N GLN A 162 -6.16 -11.16 -0.98
CA GLN A 162 -6.85 -12.41 -1.25
C GLN A 162 -7.62 -12.95 -0.04
N LYS A 163 -7.10 -12.77 1.17
CA LYS A 163 -7.77 -13.13 2.43
C LYS A 163 -8.99 -12.25 2.72
N GLY A 164 -9.10 -11.11 2.05
CA GLY A 164 -10.20 -10.16 2.26
C GLY A 164 -10.08 -9.41 3.58
N GLU A 165 -8.86 -9.16 4.05
CA GLU A 165 -8.62 -8.38 5.28
C GLU A 165 -9.20 -6.96 5.14
N GLU A 166 -9.98 -6.53 6.12
CA GLU A 166 -10.57 -5.19 6.16
C GLU A 166 -9.56 -4.14 6.65
N GLY A 167 -9.79 -2.87 6.30
CA GLY A 167 -8.97 -1.75 6.80
C GLY A 167 -7.56 -1.70 6.24
N LEU A 168 -7.25 -2.45 5.18
CA LEU A 168 -5.94 -2.39 4.53
C LEU A 168 -5.78 -1.12 3.71
N CYS A 169 -4.59 -0.55 3.79
CA CYS A 169 -4.11 0.55 2.98
C CYS A 169 -2.94 0.09 2.12
N VAL A 170 -3.12 0.09 0.81
CA VAL A 170 -2.06 -0.25 -0.15
C VAL A 170 -1.59 1.01 -0.85
N VAL A 171 -0.30 1.30 -0.78
CA VAL A 171 0.34 2.43 -1.47
C VAL A 171 1.17 1.92 -2.63
N THR A 172 1.00 2.52 -3.81
CA THR A 172 1.66 2.10 -5.04
C THR A 172 1.79 3.25 -6.05
N TYR A 173 2.34 2.96 -7.22
CA TYR A 173 2.56 3.90 -8.31
C TYR A 173 2.42 3.21 -9.67
N PRO A 174 2.28 3.96 -10.80
CA PRO A 174 1.94 3.39 -12.09
C PRO A 174 2.87 2.30 -12.61
N ASP A 175 4.19 2.45 -12.45
CA ASP A 175 5.17 1.46 -12.92
C ASP A 175 4.96 0.10 -12.23
N ALA A 176 4.70 0.11 -10.91
CA ALA A 176 4.45 -1.12 -10.16
C ALA A 176 3.16 -1.82 -10.60
N LEU A 177 2.14 -1.04 -11.00
CA LEU A 177 0.86 -1.55 -11.48
C LEU A 177 0.91 -2.05 -12.92
N ALA A 178 1.86 -1.58 -13.72
CA ALA A 178 2.05 -2.03 -15.11
C ALA A 178 2.65 -3.44 -15.19
N GLU A 179 3.23 -3.94 -14.11
CA GLU A 179 3.83 -5.26 -14.05
C GLU A 179 2.77 -6.35 -13.87
N LYS A 180 3.00 -7.49 -14.53
CA LYS A 180 2.17 -8.68 -14.34
C LYS A 180 2.30 -9.20 -12.91
N VAL A 181 1.21 -9.71 -12.38
CA VAL A 181 1.14 -10.39 -11.10
C VAL A 181 0.65 -11.81 -11.28
N VAL A 182 0.98 -12.68 -10.33
CA VAL A 182 0.45 -14.05 -10.30
C VAL A 182 -1.08 -14.02 -10.13
N SER A 183 -1.75 -14.94 -10.76
CA SER A 183 -3.19 -15.06 -10.60
C SER A 183 -3.55 -15.54 -9.19
N ARG A 184 -4.78 -15.25 -8.75
CA ARG A 184 -5.28 -15.73 -7.44
C ARG A 184 -5.16 -17.24 -7.29
N LYS A 185 -5.42 -17.99 -8.37
CA LYS A 185 -5.34 -19.44 -8.38
C LYS A 185 -3.90 -19.90 -8.19
N GLU A 186 -2.98 -19.39 -8.98
CA GLU A 186 -1.56 -19.72 -8.88
C GLU A 186 -0.97 -19.36 -7.51
N LEU A 187 -1.35 -18.18 -6.95
CA LEU A 187 -0.91 -17.80 -5.60
C LEU A 187 -1.42 -18.79 -4.55
N GLY A 188 -2.68 -19.25 -4.66
CA GLY A 188 -3.24 -20.23 -3.74
C GLY A 188 -2.61 -21.61 -3.85
N GLU A 189 -2.34 -22.07 -5.06
CA GLU A 189 -1.71 -23.37 -5.34
C GLU A 189 -0.24 -23.43 -4.92
N ASN A 190 0.47 -22.30 -5.02
CA ASN A 190 1.89 -22.19 -4.66
C ASN A 190 2.12 -21.63 -3.23
N THR A 191 1.13 -21.67 -2.36
CA THR A 191 1.25 -21.24 -0.96
C THR A 191 1.17 -22.42 -0.03
N LEU A 192 2.29 -22.77 0.61
CA LEU A 192 2.31 -23.74 1.71
C LEU A 192 1.93 -23.05 3.02
N LYS A 193 0.87 -23.55 3.69
CA LYS A 193 0.43 -23.04 4.99
C LYS A 193 0.81 -24.04 6.06
N LEU A 194 1.54 -23.57 7.05
CA LEU A 194 1.91 -24.35 8.24
C LEU A 194 1.35 -23.66 9.49
N HIS A 195 0.85 -24.44 10.44
CA HIS A 195 0.30 -23.92 11.67
C HIS A 195 1.17 -24.35 12.87
N ALA A 196 1.31 -23.47 13.83
CA ALA A 196 2.04 -23.79 15.07
C ALA A 196 1.38 -24.99 15.79
N GLY A 197 2.18 -26.01 16.14
CA GLY A 197 1.70 -27.25 16.74
C GLY A 197 1.32 -28.37 15.76
N GLU A 198 1.35 -28.10 14.46
CA GLU A 198 1.15 -29.11 13.43
C GLU A 198 2.39 -30.01 13.32
N ARG A 199 2.16 -31.32 13.16
CA ARG A 199 3.24 -32.27 12.85
C ARG A 199 3.49 -32.26 11.34
N VAL A 200 4.64 -31.70 10.96
CA VAL A 200 5.02 -31.59 9.56
C VAL A 200 6.23 -32.47 9.29
N ASP A 201 6.19 -33.25 8.19
CA ASP A 201 7.37 -33.97 7.71
C ASP A 201 8.36 -32.97 7.10
N MET A 202 9.57 -32.90 7.68
CA MET A 202 10.62 -32.00 7.21
C MET A 202 11.11 -32.33 5.79
N ASN A 203 11.07 -33.61 5.39
CA ASN A 203 11.40 -34.00 4.03
C ASN A 203 10.39 -33.44 3.04
N PHE A 204 9.09 -33.54 3.37
CA PHE A 204 8.03 -32.94 2.57
C PHE A 204 8.22 -31.43 2.40
N VAL A 205 8.50 -30.71 3.49
CA VAL A 205 8.75 -29.26 3.41
C VAL A 205 9.95 -28.95 2.51
N THR A 206 11.03 -29.71 2.69
CA THR A 206 12.25 -29.54 1.88
C THR A 206 11.99 -29.79 0.38
N ASP A 207 11.22 -30.83 0.05
CA ASP A 207 10.88 -31.13 -1.34
C ASP A 207 9.98 -30.06 -1.95
N VAL A 208 9.01 -29.54 -1.19
CA VAL A 208 8.17 -28.40 -1.61
C VAL A 208 9.02 -27.16 -1.84
N LEU A 209 9.92 -26.79 -0.93
CA LEU A 209 10.81 -25.64 -1.10
C LEU A 209 11.69 -25.77 -2.35
N ARG A 210 12.26 -26.96 -2.59
CA ARG A 210 13.02 -27.24 -3.82
C ARG A 210 12.16 -27.12 -5.07
N SER A 211 10.93 -27.64 -5.04
CA SER A 211 10.01 -27.54 -6.18
C SER A 211 9.63 -26.09 -6.50
N TYR A 212 9.65 -25.21 -5.51
CA TYR A 212 9.44 -23.77 -5.67
C TYR A 212 10.71 -22.99 -6.03
N GLY A 213 11.85 -23.70 -6.22
CA GLY A 213 13.10 -23.08 -6.63
C GLY A 213 13.89 -22.44 -5.51
N PHE A 214 13.59 -22.77 -4.24
CA PHE A 214 14.41 -22.35 -3.11
C PHE A 214 15.75 -23.10 -3.10
N GLU A 215 16.80 -22.38 -2.77
CA GLU A 215 18.16 -22.91 -2.69
C GLU A 215 18.51 -23.29 -1.23
N TYR A 216 19.07 -24.49 -1.05
CA TYR A 216 19.60 -24.90 0.25
C TYR A 216 20.95 -24.24 0.51
N VAL A 217 21.07 -23.58 1.67
CA VAL A 217 22.29 -22.91 2.12
C VAL A 217 22.55 -23.18 3.60
N ASP A 218 23.78 -23.09 4.05
CA ASP A 218 24.12 -23.24 5.47
C ASP A 218 23.58 -22.08 6.32
N TYR A 219 23.59 -20.86 5.76
CA TYR A 219 23.06 -19.65 6.38
C TYR A 219 22.22 -18.87 5.37
N VAL A 220 20.98 -18.55 5.75
CA VAL A 220 20.04 -17.78 4.92
C VAL A 220 20.40 -16.31 4.97
N TYR A 221 20.71 -15.71 3.83
CA TYR A 221 21.02 -14.29 3.66
C TYR A 221 20.03 -13.57 2.75
N GLU A 222 19.42 -14.28 1.81
CA GLU A 222 18.55 -13.72 0.79
C GLU A 222 17.23 -14.47 0.70
N PRO A 223 16.14 -13.81 0.27
CA PRO A 223 14.90 -14.49 -0.06
C PRO A 223 15.09 -15.53 -1.15
N GLY A 224 14.41 -16.68 -1.02
CA GLY A 224 14.60 -17.82 -1.91
C GLY A 224 15.63 -18.83 -1.41
N GLN A 225 16.22 -18.59 -0.25
CA GLN A 225 17.12 -19.53 0.43
C GLN A 225 16.45 -20.17 1.62
N TYR A 226 16.85 -21.41 1.95
CA TYR A 226 16.43 -22.08 3.18
C TYR A 226 17.60 -22.84 3.81
N SER A 227 17.53 -23.05 5.12
CA SER A 227 18.48 -23.85 5.90
C SER A 227 17.71 -24.77 6.84
N GLN A 228 18.22 -25.97 7.03
CA GLN A 228 17.65 -26.95 7.98
C GLN A 228 18.68 -27.19 9.09
N ARG A 229 18.26 -27.06 10.33
CA ARG A 229 19.06 -27.33 11.53
C ARG A 229 18.32 -28.25 12.49
#